data_e302198d0ae5fe781797377d6bd0456d
#
_entry.id   e302198d0ae5fe781797377d6bd0456d
#
_cell.length_a   1.000
_cell.length_b   1.000
_cell.length_c   1.000
_cell.angle_alpha   90.00
_cell.angle_beta   90.00
_cell.angle_gamma   90.00
#
_symmetry.space_group_name_H-M   'P 1'
#
loop_
_entity.id
_entity.type
_entity.pdbx_description
1 polymer ?
#
loop_
_entity_poly.entity_id
_entity_poly.type
_entity_poly.pdbx_seq_one_letter_code
_entity_poly.pdbx_strand_id
1 'polypeptide(L)'
;MTSRSAHPALIALGAVGAVGVAAATWGIGIERYLFTVRTATVPVLSPGSAPIRVLHLSDAHMAPWQHRKQQWLASLATLEPDLVVNTGDNLGHVDGLTGIRRAFAPLAGIPGVFVHGSNDVHAPSPRNPFKYFMGPSKRHSKAPRLDTAAMDDFFTDELGWTDLDNTVARLTVAGQSVDFFGVDDPHRGWDRLDELPDQITTLGPREPGASVLGVAHAPYQRVLNEFIDLGADMLIAGHTHGGQVCLPGYGTIVANCDIPLTQAKGLSTWSHGGRSVPLNVSAGCGTSIYAPVRFACRPEASLLTLVARPRFGNSAGSM
;
A
#
# COMPACT_ATOMS: atom_id res chain seq x y z
N MET A 1 -39.92 -44.48 23.17
CA MET A 1 -39.19 -43.22 22.95
C MET A 1 -38.40 -43.37 21.67
N THR A 2 -38.91 -42.85 20.54
CA THR A 2 -38.20 -42.91 19.28
C THR A 2 -37.28 -41.72 19.17
N SER A 3 -35.97 -41.96 19.30
CA SER A 3 -34.92 -40.96 19.06
C SER A 3 -35.04 -40.50 17.59
N ARG A 4 -35.51 -39.26 17.34
CA ARG A 4 -35.47 -38.63 16.01
C ARG A 4 -33.99 -38.34 15.72
N SER A 5 -33.35 -39.21 14.95
CA SER A 5 -32.04 -38.88 14.37
C SER A 5 -32.17 -37.61 13.50
N ALA A 6 -31.40 -36.58 13.82
CA ALA A 6 -31.38 -35.36 13.01
C ALA A 6 -30.98 -35.73 11.56
N HIS A 7 -31.68 -35.18 10.59
CA HIS A 7 -31.38 -35.42 9.17
C HIS A 7 -29.92 -35.00 8.87
N PRO A 8 -29.12 -35.85 8.18
CA PRO A 8 -27.70 -35.54 7.86
C PRO A 8 -27.51 -34.18 7.20
N ALA A 9 -28.48 -33.74 6.37
CA ALA A 9 -28.48 -32.43 5.75
C ALA A 9 -28.56 -31.27 6.77
N LEU A 10 -29.33 -31.42 7.86
CA LEU A 10 -29.43 -30.41 8.91
C LEU A 10 -28.15 -30.33 9.72
N ILE A 11 -27.50 -31.45 9.96
CA ILE A 11 -26.19 -31.49 10.63
C ILE A 11 -25.14 -30.82 9.77
N ALA A 12 -25.10 -31.12 8.46
CA ALA A 12 -24.16 -30.48 7.52
C ALA A 12 -24.39 -28.96 7.43
N LEU A 13 -25.65 -28.51 7.34
CA LEU A 13 -26.01 -27.10 7.30
C LEU A 13 -25.61 -26.39 8.59
N GLY A 14 -25.84 -27.03 9.75
CA GLY A 14 -25.41 -26.53 11.06
C GLY A 14 -23.88 -26.41 11.18
N ALA A 15 -23.14 -27.40 10.66
CA ALA A 15 -21.67 -27.36 10.64
C ALA A 15 -21.13 -26.23 9.74
N VAL A 16 -21.69 -26.05 8.56
CA VAL A 16 -21.33 -24.93 7.66
C VAL A 16 -21.63 -23.57 8.31
N GLY A 17 -22.79 -23.44 8.97
CA GLY A 17 -23.14 -22.23 9.71
C GLY A 17 -22.16 -21.94 10.85
N ALA A 18 -21.79 -22.95 11.63
CA ALA A 18 -20.84 -22.82 12.73
C ALA A 18 -19.44 -22.39 12.22
N VAL A 19 -18.96 -22.97 11.13
CA VAL A 19 -17.70 -22.58 10.49
C VAL A 19 -17.76 -21.13 10.01
N GLY A 20 -18.88 -20.71 9.38
CA GLY A 20 -19.08 -19.33 8.95
C GLY A 20 -19.04 -18.33 10.09
N VAL A 21 -19.70 -18.62 11.22
CA VAL A 21 -19.69 -17.78 12.43
C VAL A 21 -18.28 -17.73 13.02
N ALA A 22 -17.58 -18.86 13.12
CA ALA A 22 -16.21 -18.91 13.63
C ALA A 22 -15.25 -18.08 12.76
N ALA A 23 -15.35 -18.19 11.43
CA ALA A 23 -14.55 -17.42 10.48
C ALA A 23 -14.84 -15.91 10.59
N ALA A 24 -16.10 -15.51 10.70
CA ALA A 24 -16.50 -14.12 10.90
C ALA A 24 -15.98 -13.58 12.25
N THR A 25 -16.13 -14.34 13.34
CA THR A 25 -15.61 -13.96 14.66
C THR A 25 -14.10 -13.79 14.62
N TRP A 26 -13.39 -14.72 13.98
CA TRP A 26 -11.94 -14.62 13.79
C TRP A 26 -11.57 -13.37 12.99
N GLY A 27 -12.15 -13.18 11.81
CA GLY A 27 -11.79 -12.09 10.89
C GLY A 27 -12.14 -10.70 11.42
N ILE A 28 -13.30 -10.57 12.07
CA ILE A 28 -13.78 -9.28 12.61
C ILE A 28 -13.23 -9.03 14.02
N GLY A 29 -13.14 -10.04 14.85
CA GLY A 29 -12.78 -9.90 16.27
C GLY A 29 -11.29 -10.01 16.55
N ILE A 30 -10.55 -10.76 15.75
CA ILE A 30 -9.16 -11.14 16.04
C ILE A 30 -8.22 -10.68 14.91
N GLU A 31 -8.32 -11.26 13.71
CA GLU A 31 -7.27 -11.13 12.69
C GLU A 31 -7.03 -9.68 12.25
N ARG A 32 -8.07 -8.85 12.17
CA ARG A 32 -7.94 -7.43 11.83
C ARG A 32 -7.10 -6.61 12.83
N TYR A 33 -6.77 -7.17 13.99
CA TYR A 33 -5.91 -6.55 15.02
C TYR A 33 -4.54 -7.22 15.14
N LEU A 34 -4.27 -8.24 14.32
CA LEU A 34 -2.97 -8.90 14.26
C LEU A 34 -2.03 -8.15 13.31
N PHE A 35 -1.76 -6.90 13.66
CA PHE A 35 -0.86 -6.03 12.90
C PHE A 35 0.51 -6.68 12.74
N THR A 36 1.09 -6.57 11.54
CA THR A 36 2.33 -7.25 11.16
C THR A 36 3.26 -6.28 10.44
N VAL A 37 4.56 -6.38 10.69
CA VAL A 37 5.59 -5.76 9.86
C VAL A 37 6.16 -6.86 8.96
N ARG A 38 6.09 -6.66 7.64
CA ARG A 38 6.76 -7.52 6.67
C ARG A 38 8.10 -6.93 6.31
N THR A 39 9.12 -7.75 6.37
CA THR A 39 10.47 -7.33 5.97
C THR A 39 10.87 -8.00 4.67
N ALA A 40 11.56 -7.25 3.80
CA ALA A 40 12.15 -7.80 2.59
C ALA A 40 13.42 -7.02 2.23
N THR A 41 14.37 -7.71 1.57
CA THR A 41 15.58 -7.09 1.01
C THR A 41 15.42 -7.00 -0.51
N VAL A 42 15.68 -5.82 -1.07
CA VAL A 42 15.39 -5.50 -2.48
C VAL A 42 16.64 -4.94 -3.16
N PRO A 43 17.27 -5.67 -4.10
CA PRO A 43 18.48 -5.22 -4.78
C PRO A 43 18.13 -4.24 -5.92
N VAL A 44 18.05 -2.94 -5.61
CA VAL A 44 17.68 -1.88 -6.56
C VAL A 44 18.67 -0.72 -6.61
N LEU A 45 19.50 -0.56 -5.58
CA LEU A 45 20.45 0.54 -5.52
C LEU A 45 21.65 0.30 -6.42
N SER A 46 22.34 1.36 -6.79
CA SER A 46 23.58 1.28 -7.56
C SER A 46 24.68 0.51 -6.82
N PRO A 47 25.57 -0.20 -7.55
CA PRO A 47 26.65 -0.95 -6.92
C PRO A 47 27.55 -0.08 -6.02
N GLY A 48 27.69 -0.47 -4.77
CA GLY A 48 28.46 0.26 -3.76
C GLY A 48 27.65 1.20 -2.87
N SER A 49 26.35 1.36 -3.15
CA SER A 49 25.43 2.12 -2.30
C SER A 49 25.25 1.48 -0.93
N ALA A 50 25.17 2.30 0.12
CA ALA A 50 24.72 1.84 1.44
C ALA A 50 23.25 1.43 1.42
N PRO A 51 22.80 0.50 2.27
CA PRO A 51 21.39 0.14 2.37
C PRO A 51 20.52 1.33 2.78
N ILE A 52 19.28 1.36 2.27
CA ILE A 52 18.22 2.31 2.65
C ILE A 52 17.04 1.51 3.20
N ARG A 53 16.57 1.86 4.40
CA ARG A 53 15.41 1.23 5.04
C ARG A 53 14.15 2.05 4.74
N VAL A 54 13.26 1.49 3.95
CA VAL A 54 12.02 2.14 3.52
C VAL A 54 10.85 1.56 4.31
N LEU A 55 10.15 2.40 5.07
CA LEU A 55 8.89 2.06 5.71
C LEU A 55 7.74 2.41 4.75
N HIS A 56 7.08 1.39 4.21
CA HIS A 56 5.91 1.56 3.37
C HIS A 56 4.63 1.44 4.21
N LEU A 57 3.86 2.51 4.25
CA LEU A 57 2.56 2.64 4.89
C LEU A 57 1.48 2.81 3.83
N SER A 58 0.33 2.19 4.02
CA SER A 58 -0.80 2.25 3.08
C SER A 58 -2.11 1.92 3.76
N ASP A 59 -3.20 2.47 3.26
CA ASP A 59 -4.56 2.06 3.57
C ASP A 59 -4.81 1.97 5.08
N ALA A 60 -4.44 3.02 5.82
CA ALA A 60 -4.64 3.07 7.26
C ALA A 60 -6.13 3.14 7.63
N HIS A 61 -6.98 3.74 6.79
CA HIS A 61 -8.42 3.90 7.02
C HIS A 61 -8.71 4.26 8.48
N MET A 62 -8.05 5.32 8.93
CA MET A 62 -8.04 5.72 10.33
C MET A 62 -9.38 6.27 10.78
N ALA A 63 -9.86 5.79 11.93
CA ALA A 63 -10.95 6.40 12.68
C ALA A 63 -10.46 6.77 14.09
N PRO A 64 -11.01 7.83 14.73
CA PRO A 64 -10.46 8.38 15.97
C PRO A 64 -10.43 7.39 17.14
N TRP A 65 -11.31 6.41 17.18
CA TRP A 65 -11.40 5.39 18.25
C TRP A 65 -10.48 4.19 18.07
N GLN A 66 -9.70 4.09 16.99
CA GLN A 66 -8.85 2.93 16.69
C GLN A 66 -7.48 3.00 17.41
N HIS A 67 -7.50 3.17 18.72
CA HIS A 67 -6.29 3.43 19.53
C HIS A 67 -5.21 2.36 19.40
N ARG A 68 -5.58 1.06 19.29
CA ARG A 68 -4.60 -0.03 19.09
C ARG A 68 -3.83 0.13 17.79
N LYS A 69 -4.50 0.51 16.71
CA LYS A 69 -3.87 0.78 15.41
C LYS A 69 -2.99 2.03 15.47
N GLN A 70 -3.47 3.10 16.12
CA GLN A 70 -2.68 4.32 16.31
C GLN A 70 -1.36 4.01 17.05
N GLN A 71 -1.43 3.26 18.16
CA GLN A 71 -0.25 2.88 18.94
C GLN A 71 0.71 1.99 18.15
N TRP A 72 0.18 1.04 17.38
CA TRP A 72 1.01 0.19 16.53
C TRP A 72 1.71 0.99 15.44
N LEU A 73 1.01 1.86 14.71
CA LEU A 73 1.61 2.72 13.69
C LEU A 73 2.67 3.64 14.29
N ALA A 74 2.40 4.24 15.45
CA ALA A 74 3.37 5.07 16.15
C ALA A 74 4.63 4.29 16.54
N SER A 75 4.50 3.02 16.91
CA SER A 75 5.64 2.16 17.26
C SER A 75 6.56 1.84 16.08
N LEU A 76 6.10 2.03 14.83
CA LEU A 76 6.91 1.75 13.64
C LEU A 76 8.12 2.69 13.51
N ALA A 77 8.11 3.85 14.15
CA ALA A 77 9.28 4.73 14.24
C ALA A 77 10.48 4.04 14.92
N THR A 78 10.25 3.09 15.83
CA THR A 78 11.32 2.30 16.46
C THR A 78 12.04 1.35 15.51
N LEU A 79 11.53 1.19 14.30
CA LEU A 79 12.21 0.46 13.23
C LEU A 79 13.31 1.30 12.57
N GLU A 80 13.45 2.57 12.95
CA GLU A 80 14.48 3.49 12.43
C GLU A 80 14.55 3.48 10.89
N PRO A 81 13.45 3.78 10.17
CA PRO A 81 13.50 3.86 8.73
C PRO A 81 14.27 5.12 8.28
N ASP A 82 14.96 5.01 7.14
CA ASP A 82 15.62 6.14 6.48
C ASP A 82 14.66 6.94 5.59
N LEU A 83 13.54 6.30 5.18
CA LEU A 83 12.53 6.85 4.29
C LEU A 83 11.16 6.29 4.64
N VAL A 84 10.14 7.13 4.59
CA VAL A 84 8.73 6.72 4.63
C VAL A 84 8.12 6.88 3.24
N VAL A 85 7.41 5.86 2.76
CA VAL A 85 6.56 5.94 1.57
C VAL A 85 5.12 5.65 2.00
N ASN A 86 4.24 6.65 1.85
CA ASN A 86 2.82 6.51 2.16
C ASN A 86 2.02 6.47 0.85
N THR A 87 1.28 5.40 0.62
CA THR A 87 0.52 5.21 -0.62
C THR A 87 -0.98 5.47 -0.46
N GLY A 88 -1.37 6.31 0.52
CA GLY A 88 -2.72 6.85 0.60
C GLY A 88 -3.76 5.98 1.30
N ASP A 89 -5.03 6.39 1.18
CA ASP A 89 -6.18 5.85 1.91
C ASP A 89 -5.97 5.87 3.43
N ASN A 90 -5.45 7.01 3.92
CA ASN A 90 -5.14 7.23 5.33
C ASN A 90 -6.42 7.40 6.17
N LEU A 91 -7.43 8.10 5.63
CA LEU A 91 -8.64 8.47 6.36
C LEU A 91 -9.75 7.42 6.19
N GLY A 92 -10.35 7.02 7.31
CA GLY A 92 -11.47 6.09 7.39
C GLY A 92 -12.69 6.66 8.11
N HIS A 93 -12.65 7.95 8.47
CA HIS A 93 -13.73 8.69 9.16
C HIS A 93 -13.52 10.19 8.96
N VAL A 94 -14.58 10.99 9.06
CA VAL A 94 -14.51 12.46 8.96
C VAL A 94 -13.53 13.07 9.97
N ASP A 95 -13.40 12.50 11.15
CA ASP A 95 -12.46 12.91 12.19
C ASP A 95 -11.17 12.04 12.21
N GLY A 96 -10.90 11.30 11.14
CA GLY A 96 -9.79 10.35 11.03
C GLY A 96 -8.42 11.00 11.18
N LEU A 97 -8.27 12.26 10.77
CA LEU A 97 -7.04 13.02 10.86
C LEU A 97 -6.47 13.09 12.28
N THR A 98 -7.33 13.21 13.29
CA THR A 98 -6.89 13.18 14.70
C THR A 98 -6.14 11.89 15.05
N GLY A 99 -6.58 10.77 14.49
CA GLY A 99 -5.92 9.47 14.68
C GLY A 99 -4.63 9.35 13.86
N ILE A 100 -4.60 9.89 12.65
CA ILE A 100 -3.40 9.94 11.79
C ILE A 100 -2.31 10.78 12.44
N ARG A 101 -2.62 11.97 12.94
CA ARG A 101 -1.66 12.82 13.68
C ARG A 101 -1.01 12.06 14.84
N ARG A 102 -1.80 11.36 15.67
CA ARG A 102 -1.26 10.56 16.78
C ARG A 102 -0.39 9.39 16.30
N ALA A 103 -0.79 8.76 15.20
CA ALA A 103 -0.11 7.57 14.66
C ALA A 103 1.21 7.92 13.98
N PHE A 104 1.29 9.04 13.26
CA PHE A 104 2.43 9.38 12.42
C PHE A 104 3.35 10.44 13.02
N ALA A 105 2.94 11.16 14.06
CA ALA A 105 3.80 12.15 14.72
C ALA A 105 5.21 11.63 15.10
N PRO A 106 5.41 10.36 15.55
CA PRO A 106 6.75 9.85 15.81
C PRO A 106 7.64 9.67 14.57
N LEU A 107 7.09 9.80 13.36
CA LEU A 107 7.81 9.73 12.10
C LEU A 107 8.28 11.11 11.61
N ALA A 108 7.98 12.18 12.35
CA ALA A 108 8.40 13.54 12.01
C ALA A 108 9.92 13.64 11.88
N GLY A 109 10.38 14.34 10.84
CA GLY A 109 11.80 14.52 10.53
C GLY A 109 12.47 13.35 9.82
N ILE A 110 11.77 12.22 9.64
CA ILE A 110 12.22 11.17 8.72
C ILE A 110 11.79 11.58 7.31
N PRO A 111 12.71 11.63 6.32
CA PRO A 111 12.34 11.91 4.95
C PRO A 111 11.16 11.03 4.48
N GLY A 112 10.21 11.60 3.79
CA GLY A 112 9.05 10.83 3.33
C GLY A 112 8.44 11.39 2.07
N VAL A 113 7.67 10.54 1.42
CA VAL A 113 6.84 10.88 0.26
C VAL A 113 5.45 10.27 0.43
N PHE A 114 4.44 10.92 -0.14
CA PHE A 114 3.09 10.38 -0.11
C PHE A 114 2.33 10.63 -1.41
N VAL A 115 1.34 9.78 -1.67
CA VAL A 115 0.28 9.99 -2.66
C VAL A 115 -1.07 9.77 -1.98
N HIS A 116 -2.13 10.34 -2.54
CA HIS A 116 -3.48 10.16 -2.02
C HIS A 116 -4.18 8.92 -2.58
N GLY A 117 -5.11 8.39 -1.77
CA GLY A 117 -6.17 7.52 -2.24
C GLY A 117 -7.53 8.21 -2.11
N SER A 118 -8.55 7.66 -2.73
CA SER A 118 -9.89 8.28 -2.74
C SER A 118 -10.52 8.46 -1.36
N ASN A 119 -10.10 7.70 -0.36
CA ASN A 119 -10.58 7.87 1.01
C ASN A 119 -9.85 8.98 1.78
N ASP A 120 -8.83 9.59 1.20
CA ASP A 120 -8.23 10.82 1.72
C ASP A 120 -9.02 12.07 1.29
N VAL A 121 -9.80 11.95 0.21
CA VAL A 121 -10.61 13.04 -0.36
C VAL A 121 -12.10 12.91 0.01
N HIS A 122 -12.60 11.68 0.14
CA HIS A 122 -14.02 11.43 0.38
C HIS A 122 -14.24 10.51 1.59
N ALA A 123 -15.16 10.89 2.45
CA ALA A 123 -15.53 10.07 3.60
C ALA A 123 -16.00 8.66 3.16
N PRO A 124 -15.67 7.62 3.92
CA PRO A 124 -16.16 6.28 3.63
C PRO A 124 -17.69 6.23 3.74
N SER A 125 -18.30 5.44 2.89
CA SER A 125 -19.77 5.25 2.88
C SER A 125 -20.12 3.77 2.93
N PRO A 126 -21.27 3.41 3.53
CA PRO A 126 -21.76 2.03 3.53
C PRO A 126 -21.90 1.51 2.09
N ARG A 127 -21.38 0.32 1.83
CA ARG A 127 -21.47 -0.33 0.54
C ARG A 127 -22.00 -1.76 0.71
N ASN A 128 -22.74 -2.24 -0.29
CA ASN A 128 -23.12 -3.65 -0.32
C ASN A 128 -21.85 -4.52 -0.46
N PRO A 129 -21.52 -5.38 0.53
CA PRO A 129 -20.29 -6.18 0.52
C PRO A 129 -20.21 -7.15 -0.65
N PHE A 130 -21.34 -7.61 -1.20
CA PHE A 130 -21.34 -8.49 -2.37
C PHE A 130 -20.85 -7.81 -3.65
N LYS A 131 -20.92 -6.48 -3.73
CA LYS A 131 -20.35 -5.72 -4.87
C LYS A 131 -18.84 -5.77 -4.93
N TYR A 132 -18.16 -6.07 -3.82
CA TYR A 132 -16.73 -6.27 -3.79
C TYR A 132 -16.23 -7.37 -4.74
N PHE A 133 -17.06 -8.39 -4.98
CA PHE A 133 -16.77 -9.50 -5.89
C PHE A 133 -17.12 -9.21 -7.37
N MET A 134 -17.64 -8.03 -7.69
CA MET A 134 -18.11 -7.68 -9.04
C MET A 134 -17.12 -6.84 -9.84
N GLY A 135 -15.85 -6.78 -9.41
CA GLY A 135 -14.79 -6.02 -10.05
C GLY A 135 -14.66 -4.57 -9.55
N PRO A 136 -13.74 -3.77 -10.15
CA PRO A 136 -13.42 -2.43 -9.69
C PRO A 136 -14.63 -1.50 -9.62
N SER A 137 -14.71 -0.69 -8.57
CA SER A 137 -15.81 0.24 -8.33
C SER A 137 -15.74 1.44 -9.30
N LYS A 138 -16.71 1.55 -10.22
CA LYS A 138 -16.81 2.64 -11.21
C LYS A 138 -17.62 3.86 -10.73
N ARG A 139 -18.07 3.91 -9.48
CA ARG A 139 -18.96 4.99 -8.99
C ARG A 139 -18.18 6.19 -8.49
N HIS A 140 -18.56 7.40 -8.96
CA HIS A 140 -18.24 8.64 -8.28
C HIS A 140 -18.89 8.63 -6.90
N SER A 141 -18.12 8.90 -5.84
CA SER A 141 -18.64 8.97 -4.50
C SER A 141 -19.50 10.23 -4.33
N LYS A 142 -20.72 10.06 -3.79
CA LYS A 142 -21.53 11.17 -3.30
C LYS A 142 -21.26 11.47 -1.81
N ALA A 143 -20.24 10.84 -1.24
CA ALA A 143 -19.84 11.02 0.15
C ALA A 143 -19.31 12.45 0.37
N PRO A 144 -19.44 12.99 1.58
CA PRO A 144 -18.86 14.28 1.94
C PRO A 144 -17.35 14.31 1.64
N ARG A 145 -16.86 15.46 1.20
CA ARG A 145 -15.39 15.66 1.09
C ARG A 145 -14.81 15.79 2.50
N LEU A 146 -13.61 15.24 2.65
CA LEU A 146 -12.78 15.37 3.83
C LEU A 146 -11.92 16.64 3.75
N ASP A 147 -11.37 17.06 4.85
CA ASP A 147 -10.39 18.15 4.91
C ASP A 147 -9.00 17.60 4.52
N THR A 148 -8.81 17.39 3.23
CA THR A 148 -7.55 16.90 2.66
C THR A 148 -6.44 17.93 2.92
N ALA A 149 -6.73 19.23 2.79
CA ALA A 149 -5.74 20.27 3.01
C ALA A 149 -5.12 20.22 4.41
N ALA A 150 -5.93 20.03 5.46
CA ALA A 150 -5.40 19.88 6.82
C ALA A 150 -4.55 18.61 7.02
N MET A 151 -4.77 17.57 6.21
CA MET A 151 -3.91 16.37 6.20
C MET A 151 -2.61 16.65 5.45
N ASP A 152 -2.68 17.36 4.33
CA ASP A 152 -1.51 17.75 3.54
C ASP A 152 -0.59 18.66 4.34
N ASP A 153 -1.14 19.68 5.01
CA ASP A 153 -0.40 20.56 5.93
C ASP A 153 0.31 19.72 7.02
N PHE A 154 -0.36 18.69 7.56
CA PHE A 154 0.27 17.80 8.54
C PHE A 154 1.41 17.01 7.93
N PHE A 155 1.25 16.46 6.73
CA PHE A 155 2.30 15.67 6.09
C PHE A 155 3.48 16.53 5.64
N THR A 156 3.21 17.70 5.07
CA THR A 156 4.26 18.58 4.55
C THR A 156 4.95 19.41 5.64
N ASP A 157 4.18 20.07 6.48
CA ASP A 157 4.70 21.06 7.43
C ASP A 157 5.16 20.45 8.74
N GLU A 158 4.41 19.41 9.24
CA GLU A 158 4.74 18.81 10.53
C GLU A 158 5.64 17.57 10.39
N LEU A 159 5.43 16.71 9.37
CA LEU A 159 6.26 15.53 9.15
C LEU A 159 7.44 15.80 8.21
N GLY A 160 7.36 16.79 7.34
CA GLY A 160 8.37 17.13 6.34
C GLY A 160 8.34 16.18 5.12
N TRP A 161 7.19 15.60 4.80
CA TRP A 161 7.04 14.70 3.65
C TRP A 161 6.69 15.47 2.37
N THR A 162 7.06 14.90 1.23
CA THR A 162 6.80 15.48 -0.09
C THR A 162 5.58 14.85 -0.72
N ASP A 163 4.64 15.67 -1.18
CA ASP A 163 3.51 15.26 -2.01
C ASP A 163 4.00 14.80 -3.39
N LEU A 164 3.50 13.67 -3.85
CA LEU A 164 3.81 13.09 -5.16
C LEU A 164 2.57 12.96 -6.06
N ASP A 165 1.46 13.56 -5.73
CA ASP A 165 0.28 13.50 -6.59
C ASP A 165 0.55 14.17 -7.95
N ASN A 166 0.65 13.34 -8.99
CA ASN A 166 0.93 13.77 -10.37
C ASN A 166 2.20 14.62 -10.49
N THR A 167 3.26 14.26 -9.76
CA THR A 167 4.51 15.02 -9.77
C THR A 167 5.73 14.12 -9.56
N VAL A 168 6.89 14.74 -9.64
CA VAL A 168 8.20 14.10 -9.44
C VAL A 168 8.98 14.83 -8.37
N ALA A 169 9.85 14.12 -7.65
CA ALA A 169 10.69 14.72 -6.63
C ALA A 169 12.06 14.06 -6.59
N ARG A 170 13.05 14.78 -6.09
CA ARG A 170 14.38 14.26 -5.73
C ARG A 170 14.64 14.51 -4.27
N LEU A 171 14.93 13.46 -3.51
CA LEU A 171 15.29 13.55 -2.11
C LEU A 171 16.69 12.96 -1.88
N THR A 172 17.36 13.48 -0.85
CA THR A 172 18.56 12.84 -0.31
C THR A 172 18.16 11.95 0.87
N VAL A 173 18.33 10.64 0.71
CA VAL A 173 17.98 9.63 1.72
C VAL A 173 19.25 8.87 2.11
N ALA A 174 19.60 8.86 3.39
CA ALA A 174 20.84 8.25 3.89
C ALA A 174 22.09 8.66 3.07
N GLY A 175 22.16 9.93 2.67
CA GLY A 175 23.26 10.48 1.87
C GLY A 175 23.27 10.09 0.38
N GLN A 176 22.19 9.48 -0.13
CA GLN A 176 22.05 9.05 -1.51
C GLN A 176 20.88 9.77 -2.19
N SER A 177 21.04 10.11 -3.47
CA SER A 177 19.96 10.69 -4.27
C SER A 177 18.95 9.62 -4.68
N VAL A 178 17.68 9.90 -4.42
CA VAL A 178 16.54 9.05 -4.84
C VAL A 178 15.53 9.93 -5.54
N ASP A 179 15.21 9.56 -6.78
CA ASP A 179 14.17 10.21 -7.57
C ASP A 179 12.84 9.46 -7.40
N PHE A 180 11.75 10.20 -7.41
CA PHE A 180 10.40 9.66 -7.26
C PHE A 180 9.51 10.12 -8.39
N PHE A 181 8.65 9.22 -8.86
CA PHE A 181 7.49 9.53 -9.69
C PHE A 181 6.24 9.16 -8.90
N GLY A 182 5.27 10.04 -8.85
CA GLY A 182 4.01 9.75 -8.21
C GLY A 182 2.81 10.19 -9.03
N VAL A 183 1.68 9.55 -8.80
CA VAL A 183 0.39 9.93 -9.39
C VAL A 183 -0.70 9.91 -8.34
N ASP A 184 -1.69 10.80 -8.49
CA ASP A 184 -2.96 10.79 -7.77
C ASP A 184 -3.73 9.49 -8.09
N ASP A 185 -4.80 9.19 -7.38
CA ASP A 185 -5.47 7.88 -7.34
C ASP A 185 -5.89 7.34 -8.73
N PRO A 186 -5.19 6.34 -9.26
CA PRO A 186 -5.53 5.72 -10.54
C PRO A 186 -6.88 5.00 -10.53
N HIS A 187 -7.37 4.59 -9.35
CA HIS A 187 -8.67 3.94 -9.21
C HIS A 187 -9.83 4.91 -9.51
N ARG A 188 -9.58 6.20 -9.38
CA ARG A 188 -10.50 7.28 -9.72
C ARG A 188 -10.24 7.92 -11.08
N GLY A 189 -9.12 7.57 -11.72
CA GLY A 189 -8.66 8.22 -12.94
C GLY A 189 -8.23 9.67 -12.69
N TRP A 190 -7.68 9.95 -11.51
CA TRP A 190 -7.14 11.26 -11.15
C TRP A 190 -5.66 11.38 -11.52
N ASP A 191 -5.03 10.26 -11.84
CA ASP A 191 -3.65 10.21 -12.31
C ASP A 191 -3.47 10.91 -13.66
N ARG A 192 -2.36 11.64 -13.80
CA ARG A 192 -1.95 12.38 -15.00
C ARG A 192 -0.58 11.91 -15.45
N LEU A 193 -0.53 10.69 -15.98
CA LEU A 193 0.71 10.08 -16.46
C LEU A 193 1.38 10.89 -17.57
N ASP A 194 0.58 11.56 -18.40
CA ASP A 194 1.02 12.38 -19.51
C ASP A 194 1.79 13.64 -19.08
N GLU A 195 1.66 14.08 -17.83
CA GLU A 195 2.38 15.24 -17.29
C GLU A 195 3.78 14.88 -16.75
N LEU A 196 4.05 13.62 -16.43
CA LEU A 196 5.30 13.20 -15.79
C LEU A 196 6.55 13.40 -16.66
N PRO A 197 6.55 13.14 -17.98
CA PRO A 197 7.75 13.35 -18.81
C PRO A 197 8.29 14.79 -18.76
N ASP A 198 7.41 15.79 -18.81
CA ASP A 198 7.78 17.20 -18.75
C ASP A 198 8.34 17.56 -17.37
N GLN A 199 7.75 17.01 -16.31
CA GLN A 199 8.23 17.22 -14.94
C GLN A 199 9.58 16.55 -14.69
N ILE A 200 9.83 15.35 -15.21
CA ILE A 200 11.14 14.69 -15.17
C ILE A 200 12.19 15.55 -15.88
N THR A 201 11.83 16.14 -17.02
CA THR A 201 12.72 17.07 -17.74
C THR A 201 13.05 18.28 -16.87
N THR A 202 12.07 18.82 -16.15
CA THR A 202 12.24 19.96 -15.24
C THR A 202 13.09 19.59 -14.01
N LEU A 203 12.95 18.37 -13.48
CA LEU A 203 13.78 17.86 -12.38
C LEU A 203 15.27 17.80 -12.75
N GLY A 204 15.55 17.72 -14.04
CA GLY A 204 16.89 17.66 -14.61
C GLY A 204 17.47 16.24 -14.68
N PRO A 205 18.71 16.09 -15.17
CA PRO A 205 19.33 14.80 -15.34
C PRO A 205 19.37 14.00 -14.04
N ARG A 206 19.13 12.69 -14.15
CA ARG A 206 19.31 11.77 -13.04
C ARG A 206 20.75 11.82 -12.54
N GLU A 207 20.93 11.97 -11.23
CA GLU A 207 22.26 11.95 -10.65
C GLU A 207 22.92 10.57 -10.82
N PRO A 208 24.27 10.54 -11.02
CA PRO A 208 24.98 9.26 -11.09
C PRO A 208 24.76 8.44 -9.82
N GLY A 209 24.25 7.23 -10.00
CA GLY A 209 23.98 6.32 -8.89
C GLY A 209 22.62 6.49 -8.21
N ALA A 210 21.83 7.52 -8.56
CA ALA A 210 20.48 7.68 -8.04
C ALA A 210 19.59 6.48 -8.43
N SER A 211 18.67 6.11 -7.54
CA SER A 211 17.62 5.14 -7.81
C SER A 211 16.30 5.86 -8.03
N VAL A 212 15.39 5.26 -8.80
CA VAL A 212 14.08 5.83 -9.14
C VAL A 212 12.97 4.94 -8.60
N LEU A 213 12.06 5.50 -7.81
CA LEU A 213 10.92 4.80 -7.25
C LEU A 213 9.62 5.35 -7.82
N GLY A 214 8.79 4.47 -8.40
CA GLY A 214 7.43 4.79 -8.82
C GLY A 214 6.44 4.52 -7.69
N VAL A 215 5.65 5.53 -7.31
CA VAL A 215 4.71 5.48 -6.19
C VAL A 215 3.30 5.75 -6.68
N ALA A 216 2.36 4.84 -6.41
CA ALA A 216 0.96 5.04 -6.74
C ALA A 216 0.07 4.46 -5.64
N HIS A 217 -1.13 5.03 -5.44
CA HIS A 217 -2.09 4.40 -4.53
C HIS A 217 -2.50 3.03 -5.05
N ALA A 218 -3.07 2.94 -6.24
CA ALA A 218 -3.59 1.71 -6.81
C ALA A 218 -2.69 1.15 -7.93
N PRO A 219 -2.31 -0.15 -7.90
CA PRO A 219 -1.38 -0.75 -8.85
C PRO A 219 -2.05 -1.12 -10.18
N TYR A 220 -2.62 -0.15 -10.89
CA TYR A 220 -3.14 -0.36 -12.24
C TYR A 220 -2.00 -0.62 -13.22
N GLN A 221 -2.16 -1.65 -14.07
CA GLN A 221 -1.13 -2.09 -15.00
C GLN A 221 -0.61 -0.95 -15.90
N ARG A 222 -1.49 -0.07 -16.38
CA ARG A 222 -1.10 1.09 -17.20
C ARG A 222 -0.14 2.05 -16.46
N VAL A 223 -0.36 2.25 -15.15
CA VAL A 223 0.50 3.10 -14.31
C VAL A 223 1.85 2.43 -14.07
N LEU A 224 1.83 1.13 -13.71
CA LEU A 224 3.05 0.36 -13.48
C LEU A 224 3.91 0.28 -14.75
N ASN A 225 3.28 0.14 -15.92
CA ASN A 225 3.96 0.10 -17.21
C ASN A 225 4.61 1.45 -17.52
N GLU A 226 3.86 2.54 -17.41
CA GLU A 226 4.39 3.89 -17.64
C GLU A 226 5.56 4.21 -16.72
N PHE A 227 5.48 3.88 -15.44
CA PHE A 227 6.59 4.07 -14.52
C PHE A 227 7.86 3.30 -14.93
N ILE A 228 7.72 2.08 -15.49
CA ILE A 228 8.86 1.35 -16.06
C ILE A 228 9.42 2.07 -17.28
N ASP A 229 8.56 2.55 -18.19
CA ASP A 229 8.97 3.26 -19.39
C ASP A 229 9.69 4.58 -19.06
N LEU A 230 9.24 5.25 -18.00
CA LEU A 230 9.90 6.45 -17.43
C LEU A 230 11.18 6.14 -16.64
N GLY A 231 11.54 4.88 -16.47
CA GLY A 231 12.82 4.48 -15.90
C GLY A 231 12.82 4.11 -14.43
N ALA A 232 11.67 3.85 -13.81
CA ALA A 232 11.61 3.39 -12.43
C ALA A 232 12.43 2.11 -12.21
N ASP A 233 13.13 2.06 -11.08
CA ASP A 233 13.93 0.90 -10.62
C ASP A 233 13.12 0.01 -9.68
N MET A 234 12.08 0.54 -9.05
CA MET A 234 11.15 -0.16 -8.15
C MET A 234 9.79 0.53 -8.16
N LEU A 235 8.74 -0.24 -7.93
CA LEU A 235 7.36 0.21 -7.85
C LEU A 235 6.77 -0.08 -6.45
N ILE A 236 6.01 0.88 -5.91
CA ILE A 236 5.40 0.78 -4.57
C ILE A 236 3.93 1.20 -4.68
N ALA A 237 3.01 0.34 -4.20
CA ALA A 237 1.58 0.59 -4.27
C ALA A 237 0.78 -0.04 -3.11
N GLY A 238 -0.48 0.40 -2.95
CA GLY A 238 -1.43 -0.05 -1.94
C GLY A 238 -2.77 -0.53 -2.51
N HIS A 239 -3.88 0.02 -1.97
CA HIS A 239 -5.26 -0.09 -2.48
C HIS A 239 -5.91 -1.48 -2.41
N THR A 240 -5.20 -2.53 -2.74
CA THR A 240 -5.74 -3.89 -2.89
C THR A 240 -6.19 -4.52 -1.58
N HIS A 241 -5.69 -4.02 -0.45
CA HIS A 241 -5.80 -4.64 0.87
C HIS A 241 -5.36 -6.12 0.89
N GLY A 242 -4.57 -6.55 -0.12
CA GLY A 242 -4.21 -7.95 -0.33
C GLY A 242 -5.42 -8.85 -0.56
N GLY A 243 -6.55 -8.26 -1.01
CA GLY A 243 -7.84 -8.94 -1.13
C GLY A 243 -8.65 -8.99 0.17
N GLN A 244 -8.12 -8.49 1.31
CA GLN A 244 -8.77 -8.37 2.60
C GLN A 244 -9.32 -9.70 3.19
N VAL A 245 -10.03 -10.49 2.38
CA VAL A 245 -10.48 -11.86 2.68
C VAL A 245 -9.86 -12.79 1.65
N CYS A 246 -8.93 -13.63 2.11
CA CYS A 246 -8.22 -14.60 1.28
C CYS A 246 -8.66 -16.03 1.61
N LEU A 247 -8.48 -16.94 0.66
CA LEU A 247 -8.66 -18.37 0.92
C LEU A 247 -7.32 -18.95 1.41
N PRO A 248 -7.30 -19.64 2.57
CA PRO A 248 -6.11 -20.32 3.05
C PRO A 248 -5.55 -21.29 1.99
N GLY A 249 -4.25 -21.19 1.71
CA GLY A 249 -3.58 -22.00 0.69
C GLY A 249 -3.77 -21.54 -0.76
N TYR A 250 -4.79 -20.74 -1.06
CA TYR A 250 -5.02 -20.18 -2.41
C TYR A 250 -4.58 -18.71 -2.51
N GLY A 251 -4.85 -17.89 -1.51
CA GLY A 251 -4.48 -16.48 -1.47
C GLY A 251 -5.62 -15.53 -1.81
N THR A 252 -5.29 -14.42 -2.43
CA THR A 252 -6.20 -13.33 -2.81
C THR A 252 -7.24 -13.78 -3.84
N ILE A 253 -8.51 -13.40 -3.63
CA ILE A 253 -9.62 -13.71 -4.54
C ILE A 253 -10.16 -12.47 -5.27
N VAL A 254 -9.84 -11.26 -4.78
CA VAL A 254 -10.23 -9.98 -5.39
C VAL A 254 -9.13 -8.94 -5.12
N ALA A 255 -8.73 -8.20 -6.13
CA ALA A 255 -7.73 -7.12 -5.99
C ALA A 255 -8.32 -5.70 -6.12
N ASN A 256 -9.56 -5.56 -6.56
CA ASN A 256 -10.26 -4.29 -6.83
C ASN A 256 -9.54 -3.37 -7.85
N CYS A 257 -8.62 -3.91 -8.63
CA CYS A 257 -7.92 -3.30 -9.76
C CYS A 257 -7.56 -4.39 -10.79
N ASP A 258 -6.81 -4.06 -11.82
CA ASP A 258 -6.47 -4.99 -12.92
C ASP A 258 -5.16 -5.75 -12.73
N ILE A 259 -4.54 -5.67 -11.55
CA ILE A 259 -3.33 -6.43 -11.22
C ILE A 259 -3.63 -7.93 -11.10
N PRO A 260 -2.71 -8.82 -11.49
CA PRO A 260 -2.86 -10.25 -11.21
C PRO A 260 -3.03 -10.54 -9.71
N LEU A 261 -3.97 -11.41 -9.36
CA LEU A 261 -4.30 -11.70 -7.95
C LEU A 261 -3.09 -12.20 -7.14
N THR A 262 -2.15 -12.89 -7.79
CA THR A 262 -0.89 -13.35 -7.19
C THR A 262 0.06 -12.23 -6.80
N GLN A 263 -0.13 -11.03 -7.36
CA GLN A 263 0.67 -9.83 -7.11
C GLN A 263 -0.08 -8.78 -6.29
N ALA A 264 -1.28 -9.10 -5.82
CA ALA A 264 -2.12 -8.17 -5.06
C ALA A 264 -1.57 -7.85 -3.66
N LYS A 265 -0.50 -8.48 -3.22
CA LYS A 265 0.21 -8.15 -1.97
C LYS A 265 1.64 -8.67 -1.94
N GLY A 266 2.47 -7.97 -1.16
CA GLY A 266 3.87 -8.34 -0.90
C GLY A 266 4.80 -7.95 -2.03
N LEU A 267 6.05 -8.39 -1.90
CA LEU A 267 7.08 -8.16 -2.89
C LEU A 267 6.96 -9.15 -4.04
N SER A 268 6.93 -8.64 -5.25
CA SER A 268 6.90 -9.40 -6.50
C SER A 268 7.75 -8.70 -7.56
N THR A 269 7.66 -9.14 -8.82
CA THR A 269 8.34 -8.51 -9.96
C THR A 269 7.31 -8.11 -11.00
N TRP A 270 7.34 -6.85 -11.43
CA TRP A 270 6.56 -6.37 -12.56
C TRP A 270 7.44 -6.26 -13.81
N SER A 271 6.91 -6.68 -14.95
CA SER A 271 7.65 -6.70 -16.21
C SER A 271 6.88 -5.97 -17.31
N HIS A 272 7.55 -5.04 -18.00
CA HIS A 272 7.03 -4.32 -19.14
C HIS A 272 8.16 -3.91 -20.10
N GLY A 273 7.92 -3.90 -21.40
CA GLY A 273 8.89 -3.41 -22.40
C GLY A 273 10.28 -4.10 -22.34
N GLY A 274 10.35 -5.36 -21.93
CA GLY A 274 11.63 -6.08 -21.75
C GLY A 274 12.39 -5.75 -20.47
N ARG A 275 11.86 -4.86 -19.61
CA ARG A 275 12.40 -4.54 -18.28
C ARG A 275 11.61 -5.24 -17.20
N SER A 276 12.27 -5.60 -16.11
CA SER A 276 11.64 -6.20 -14.92
C SER A 276 12.16 -5.48 -13.69
N VAL A 277 11.23 -5.01 -12.84
CA VAL A 277 11.56 -4.29 -11.61
C VAL A 277 10.80 -4.86 -10.41
N PRO A 278 11.32 -4.77 -9.19
CA PRO A 278 10.58 -5.11 -8.00
C PRO A 278 9.32 -4.27 -7.86
N LEU A 279 8.22 -4.91 -7.46
CA LEU A 279 6.95 -4.29 -7.11
C LEU A 279 6.56 -4.72 -5.70
N ASN A 280 6.35 -3.76 -4.79
CA ASN A 280 5.78 -4.03 -3.49
C ASN A 280 4.35 -3.49 -3.43
N VAL A 281 3.38 -4.38 -3.22
CA VAL A 281 1.98 -4.00 -3.01
C VAL A 281 1.62 -4.29 -1.55
N SER A 282 1.24 -3.25 -0.81
CA SER A 282 0.84 -3.39 0.60
C SER A 282 -0.54 -4.03 0.73
N ALA A 283 -0.70 -4.93 1.71
CA ALA A 283 -2.04 -5.37 2.10
C ALA A 283 -2.76 -4.35 3.01
N GLY A 284 -2.13 -3.21 3.29
CA GLY A 284 -2.71 -2.11 4.05
C GLY A 284 -2.73 -2.30 5.56
N CYS A 285 -2.62 -1.17 6.28
CA CYS A 285 -2.58 -1.11 7.74
C CYS A 285 -3.97 -1.18 8.38
N GLY A 286 -5.04 -1.02 7.60
CA GLY A 286 -6.40 -0.93 8.11
C GLY A 286 -7.47 -1.64 7.28
N THR A 287 -8.70 -1.30 7.56
CA THR A 287 -9.90 -1.73 6.83
C THR A 287 -10.91 -0.60 6.88
N SER A 288 -11.79 -0.52 5.89
CA SER A 288 -12.96 0.35 6.00
C SER A 288 -13.75 0.07 7.29
N ILE A 289 -14.29 1.09 7.94
CA ILE A 289 -15.15 0.95 9.11
C ILE A 289 -16.46 0.20 8.79
N TYR A 290 -16.86 0.17 7.52
CA TYR A 290 -18.07 -0.54 7.03
C TYR A 290 -17.77 -1.98 6.57
N ALA A 291 -16.50 -2.36 6.42
CA ALA A 291 -16.06 -3.72 6.11
C ALA A 291 -14.88 -4.12 7.01
N PRO A 292 -15.08 -4.16 8.35
CA PRO A 292 -14.00 -4.30 9.33
C PRO A 292 -13.59 -5.77 9.50
N VAL A 293 -13.19 -6.43 8.42
CA VAL A 293 -12.86 -7.86 8.39
C VAL A 293 -11.50 -8.09 7.72
N ARG A 294 -10.71 -9.01 8.28
CA ARG A 294 -9.51 -9.59 7.66
C ARG A 294 -9.55 -11.09 7.85
N PHE A 295 -9.33 -11.87 6.80
CA PHE A 295 -9.28 -13.33 6.89
C PHE A 295 -8.16 -13.88 6.01
N ALA A 296 -7.22 -14.62 6.61
CA ALA A 296 -5.98 -15.08 5.99
C ALA A 296 -5.18 -13.94 5.29
N CYS A 297 -5.35 -12.70 5.80
CA CYS A 297 -4.75 -11.48 5.25
C CYS A 297 -4.64 -10.40 6.34
N ARG A 298 -3.62 -10.51 7.19
CA ARG A 298 -3.38 -9.60 8.31
C ARG A 298 -3.11 -8.17 7.82
N PRO A 299 -3.50 -7.14 8.61
CA PRO A 299 -3.03 -5.77 8.35
C PRO A 299 -1.51 -5.72 8.46
N GLU A 300 -0.88 -4.96 7.57
CA GLU A 300 0.59 -4.90 7.51
C GLU A 300 1.13 -3.52 7.14
N ALA A 301 2.34 -3.24 7.60
CA ALA A 301 3.28 -2.30 7.04
C ALA A 301 4.46 -3.09 6.46
N SER A 302 5.16 -2.55 5.46
CA SER A 302 6.37 -3.19 4.93
C SER A 302 7.60 -2.39 5.32
N LEU A 303 8.64 -3.07 5.81
CA LEU A 303 9.98 -2.53 5.97
C LEU A 303 10.89 -3.14 4.92
N LEU A 304 11.18 -2.37 3.88
CA LEU A 304 11.99 -2.81 2.74
C LEU A 304 13.41 -2.31 2.93
N THR A 305 14.38 -3.22 2.91
CA THR A 305 15.80 -2.83 2.89
C THR A 305 16.26 -2.82 1.45
N LEU A 306 16.36 -1.63 0.86
CA LEU A 306 16.94 -1.47 -0.47
C LEU A 306 18.45 -1.65 -0.35
N VAL A 307 19.02 -2.49 -1.22
CA VAL A 307 20.46 -2.79 -1.22
C VAL A 307 21.05 -2.64 -2.62
N ALA A 308 22.37 -2.51 -2.68
CA ALA A 308 23.10 -2.45 -3.94
C ALA A 308 22.85 -3.71 -4.78
N ARG A 309 22.63 -3.52 -6.08
CA ARG A 309 22.59 -4.62 -7.04
C ARG A 309 23.95 -5.34 -7.06
N PRO A 310 24.00 -6.68 -7.19
CA PRO A 310 25.23 -7.39 -7.40
C PRO A 310 25.99 -6.82 -8.62
N ARG A 311 27.30 -6.63 -8.49
CA ARG A 311 28.13 -6.36 -9.68
C ARG A 311 28.14 -7.63 -10.50
N PHE A 312 27.56 -7.59 -11.69
CA PHE A 312 27.84 -8.64 -12.67
C PHE A 312 29.34 -8.54 -13.00
N GLY A 313 30.13 -9.48 -12.49
CA GLY A 313 31.52 -9.61 -12.87
C GLY A 313 31.57 -9.77 -14.38
N ASN A 314 32.31 -8.90 -15.08
CA ASN A 314 32.76 -9.18 -16.42
C ASN A 314 33.62 -10.44 -16.28
N SER A 315 33.06 -11.60 -16.59
CA SER A 315 33.86 -12.77 -16.98
C SER A 315 34.41 -12.49 -18.38
N ALA A 316 35.32 -11.53 -18.47
CA ALA A 316 36.21 -11.44 -19.63
C ALA A 316 37.05 -12.70 -19.59
N GLY A 317 36.70 -13.65 -20.44
CA GLY A 317 37.48 -14.85 -20.64
C GLY A 317 38.94 -14.50 -20.97
N SER A 318 39.81 -14.98 -20.13
CA SER A 318 41.18 -15.20 -20.52
C SER A 318 41.20 -16.38 -21.53
N MET A 319 41.34 -16.09 -22.78
CA MET A 319 41.96 -17.01 -23.75
C MET A 319 43.44 -16.68 -23.86
#